data_4058d5c027cd44226091d98310dc3aa7
#
_entry.id   4058d5c027cd44226091d98310dc3aa7
#
_cell.length_a   1.000
_cell.length_b   1.000
_cell.length_c   1.000
_cell.angle_alpha   90.00
_cell.angle_beta   90.00
_cell.angle_gamma   90.00
#
_symmetry.space_group_name_H-M   'P 1'
#
loop_
_entity.id
_entity.type
_entity.pdbx_description
1 polymer ?
#
loop_
_entity_poly.entity_id
_entity_poly.type
_entity_poly.pdbx_seq_one_letter_code
_entity_poly.pdbx_strand_id
1 'polypeptide(L)'
;MLGLLDAVHGAGVALMDVNPKNFIVDKNLAVSLIDFEACSDIDGADSACLGMPGFSPLCKYANKERDEFGLACVLSYLFWPSWSSSFSPRSLYERLPLIDKHFPSSVKDMLEEQLSCMASRIFDSPFGLVPVGSEKIDSCSFAQRLAAGIAKSRRPDDSEGRLYPGDATQFLHGPLGRLDIETGAAGVALMLGRFGLDVSSDVEWITTKLLKSEISLHFHGLLRGTVGIASVFSQLGYCEKAIGLLPLSLPHGPSDDISIRSGIAGTVLSLLQINSDCGCPQVRKLLGESADFLRDSVLKNLEPVSDGAETGNAVGLFDGWSGAALACHELAACFVEQSAEWNRLANVCLEHELSGLDVKPDGSLSVDYSGIDFGYLSEGIAGIGVSLALCNADGYANELKAISSSLKEYIALNGGLFYGLLGKAVALLCIDGEENADVISGMVRNVIGEFCFREQSQDFEGPIWALGNGGSCLSVGYSTGSAGLIGFLLSSVEHPFGWFPVSLH
;
A
#
# COMPACT_ATOMS: atom_id res chain seq x y z
N MET A 1 2.91 15.46 -28.52
CA MET A 1 3.45 16.07 -27.29
C MET A 1 4.76 16.78 -27.56
N LEU A 2 5.80 16.12 -28.12
CA LEU A 2 7.09 16.75 -28.45
C LEU A 2 6.93 18.04 -29.28
N GLY A 3 6.24 17.98 -30.41
CA GLY A 3 6.04 19.16 -31.26
C GLY A 3 5.24 20.31 -30.62
N LEU A 4 4.43 20.04 -29.59
CA LEU A 4 3.76 21.09 -28.80
C LEU A 4 4.76 21.80 -27.90
N LEU A 5 5.64 21.06 -27.23
CA LEU A 5 6.68 21.65 -26.40
C LEU A 5 7.66 22.48 -27.24
N ASP A 6 8.08 21.95 -28.39
CA ASP A 6 8.94 22.68 -29.33
C ASP A 6 8.32 24.00 -29.80
N ALA A 7 7.00 24.02 -30.03
CA ALA A 7 6.28 25.24 -30.42
C ALA A 7 6.27 26.27 -29.30
N VAL A 8 6.07 25.86 -28.05
CA VAL A 8 6.09 26.74 -26.87
C VAL A 8 7.49 27.28 -26.64
N HIS A 9 8.50 26.41 -26.68
CA HIS A 9 9.91 26.81 -26.55
C HIS A 9 10.35 27.73 -27.69
N GLY A 10 9.87 27.47 -28.92
CA GLY A 10 10.11 28.35 -30.07
C GLY A 10 9.51 29.76 -29.93
N ALA A 11 8.51 29.92 -29.08
CA ALA A 11 7.94 31.19 -28.69
C ALA A 11 8.70 31.92 -27.53
N GLY A 12 9.80 31.33 -27.02
CA GLY A 12 10.58 31.84 -25.91
C GLY A 12 10.01 31.60 -24.53
N VAL A 13 9.07 30.63 -24.40
CA VAL A 13 8.35 30.33 -23.17
C VAL A 13 8.68 28.93 -22.68
N ALA A 14 8.90 28.77 -21.37
CA ALA A 14 8.91 27.48 -20.67
C ALA A 14 7.62 27.32 -19.87
N LEU A 15 7.07 26.10 -19.85
CA LEU A 15 5.80 25.78 -19.17
C LEU A 15 5.94 25.68 -17.65
N MET A 16 7.09 25.19 -17.18
CA MET A 16 7.48 25.02 -15.79
C MET A 16 6.70 23.94 -15.00
N ASP A 17 5.54 23.50 -15.48
CA ASP A 17 4.73 22.44 -14.90
C ASP A 17 4.24 21.44 -15.97
N VAL A 18 5.17 20.74 -16.59
CA VAL A 18 4.88 19.69 -17.57
C VAL A 18 4.53 18.40 -16.84
N ASN A 19 3.24 18.08 -16.77
CA ASN A 19 2.71 16.88 -16.10
C ASN A 19 1.53 16.28 -16.87
N PRO A 20 1.10 15.03 -16.62
CA PRO A 20 0.04 14.37 -17.40
C PRO A 20 -1.32 15.09 -17.38
N LYS A 21 -1.65 15.83 -16.30
CA LYS A 21 -2.92 16.53 -16.15
C LYS A 21 -3.04 17.76 -17.06
N ASN A 22 -1.91 18.27 -17.53
CA ASN A 22 -1.85 19.45 -18.39
C ASN A 22 -1.90 19.11 -19.89
N PHE A 23 -2.17 17.83 -20.23
CA PHE A 23 -2.43 17.38 -21.59
C PHE A 23 -3.85 16.85 -21.73
N ILE A 24 -4.59 17.39 -22.66
CA ILE A 24 -5.91 16.88 -23.06
C ILE A 24 -5.76 16.13 -24.38
N VAL A 25 -6.32 14.93 -24.46
CA VAL A 25 -6.37 14.13 -25.67
C VAL A 25 -7.83 14.01 -26.12
N ASP A 26 -8.12 14.41 -27.34
CA ASP A 26 -9.46 14.30 -27.91
C ASP A 26 -9.74 12.89 -28.48
N LYS A 27 -10.98 12.65 -28.93
CA LYS A 27 -11.40 11.37 -29.51
C LYS A 27 -10.64 10.97 -30.79
N ASN A 28 -9.94 11.91 -31.43
CA ASN A 28 -9.13 11.69 -32.62
C ASN A 28 -7.64 11.56 -32.28
N LEU A 29 -7.29 11.44 -30.99
CA LEU A 29 -5.94 11.41 -30.44
C LEU A 29 -5.16 12.72 -30.67
N ALA A 30 -5.81 13.84 -30.97
CA ALA A 30 -5.17 15.13 -31.02
C ALA A 30 -4.89 15.61 -29.57
N VAL A 31 -3.64 16.01 -29.32
CA VAL A 31 -3.16 16.43 -28.01
C VAL A 31 -3.14 17.95 -27.94
N SER A 32 -3.67 18.50 -26.85
CA SER A 32 -3.65 19.92 -26.53
C SER A 32 -3.01 20.14 -25.16
N LEU A 33 -2.24 21.22 -25.03
CA LEU A 33 -1.71 21.72 -23.75
C LEU A 33 -2.73 22.67 -23.11
N ILE A 34 -2.85 22.56 -21.80
CA ILE A 34 -3.63 23.47 -20.94
C ILE A 34 -2.75 23.92 -19.77
N ASP A 35 -3.24 24.89 -19.00
CA ASP A 35 -2.62 25.39 -17.77
C ASP A 35 -1.24 26.04 -18.00
N PHE A 36 -1.30 27.30 -18.42
CA PHE A 36 -0.11 28.13 -18.68
C PHE A 36 0.22 29.07 -17.51
N GLU A 37 -0.35 28.88 -16.32
CA GLU A 37 -0.21 29.80 -15.19
C GLU A 37 1.22 29.85 -14.64
N ALA A 38 1.97 28.75 -14.76
CA ALA A 38 3.36 28.64 -14.29
C ALA A 38 4.41 29.10 -15.29
N CYS A 39 4.01 29.51 -16.50
CA CYS A 39 4.94 29.84 -17.59
C CYS A 39 5.96 30.93 -17.22
N SER A 40 7.18 30.76 -17.72
CA SER A 40 8.29 31.67 -17.50
C SER A 40 9.16 31.83 -18.77
N ASP A 41 10.14 32.72 -18.71
CA ASP A 41 11.13 32.90 -19.79
C ASP A 41 11.95 31.62 -19.96
N ILE A 42 12.09 31.15 -21.20
CA ILE A 42 12.78 29.89 -21.52
C ILE A 42 14.25 29.90 -21.12
N ASP A 43 14.93 31.05 -21.23
CA ASP A 43 16.34 31.25 -20.90
C ASP A 43 16.53 31.55 -19.41
N GLY A 44 15.45 31.63 -18.63
CA GLY A 44 15.45 31.85 -17.20
C GLY A 44 15.91 30.66 -16.37
N ALA A 45 16.21 30.94 -15.11
CA ALA A 45 16.47 29.93 -14.09
C ALA A 45 15.72 30.33 -12.81
N ASP A 46 14.40 30.12 -12.81
CA ASP A 46 13.57 30.52 -11.69
C ASP A 46 13.80 29.61 -10.47
N SER A 47 13.87 30.24 -9.30
CA SER A 47 14.06 29.53 -8.03
C SER A 47 12.80 28.83 -7.52
N ALA A 48 11.62 29.17 -8.06
CA ALA A 48 10.36 28.55 -7.66
C ALA A 48 10.17 27.20 -8.35
N CYS A 49 9.98 26.14 -7.57
CA CYS A 49 9.59 24.81 -8.05
C CYS A 49 8.09 24.64 -7.84
N LEU A 50 7.30 25.05 -8.82
CA LEU A 50 5.83 24.96 -8.77
C LEU A 50 5.26 23.69 -9.43
N GLY A 51 6.11 22.86 -10.03
CA GLY A 51 5.65 21.70 -10.78
C GLY A 51 5.16 20.54 -9.92
N MET A 52 4.38 19.66 -10.55
CA MET A 52 3.84 18.47 -9.92
C MET A 52 4.95 17.54 -9.43
N PRO A 53 4.93 17.07 -8.15
CA PRO A 53 5.89 16.10 -7.66
C PRO A 53 5.96 14.88 -8.56
N GLY A 54 7.17 14.48 -8.92
CA GLY A 54 7.39 13.35 -9.80
C GLY A 54 7.57 13.72 -11.28
N PHE A 55 7.18 14.91 -11.69
CA PHE A 55 7.35 15.42 -13.06
C PHE A 55 8.22 16.67 -13.12
N SER A 56 8.63 17.19 -11.98
CA SER A 56 9.48 18.38 -11.90
C SER A 56 10.85 18.04 -11.34
N PRO A 57 11.95 18.45 -12.00
CA PRO A 57 13.30 18.26 -11.48
C PRO A 57 13.60 19.27 -10.37
N LEU A 58 14.80 19.16 -9.78
CA LEU A 58 15.29 20.14 -8.82
C LEU A 58 15.39 21.54 -9.46
N CYS A 59 15.16 22.57 -8.65
CA CYS A 59 15.14 23.97 -9.10
C CYS A 59 16.47 24.53 -9.64
N LYS A 60 17.57 23.77 -9.60
CA LYS A 60 18.89 24.18 -10.11
C LYS A 60 19.04 24.15 -11.64
N TYR A 61 18.05 23.62 -12.34
CA TYR A 61 18.08 23.48 -13.79
C TYR A 61 17.45 24.71 -14.47
N ALA A 62 17.92 25.02 -15.69
CA ALA A 62 17.30 26.03 -16.53
C ALA A 62 15.85 25.67 -16.86
N ASN A 63 15.01 26.68 -17.07
CA ASN A 63 13.56 26.49 -17.28
C ASN A 63 13.26 25.53 -18.43
N LYS A 64 13.98 25.65 -19.54
CA LYS A 64 13.87 24.72 -20.67
C LYS A 64 14.18 23.27 -20.30
N GLU A 65 15.25 23.04 -19.54
CA GLU A 65 15.65 21.69 -19.12
C GLU A 65 14.64 21.05 -18.18
N ARG A 66 13.93 21.85 -17.37
CA ARG A 66 12.84 21.41 -16.50
C ARG A 66 11.65 20.91 -17.29
N ASP A 67 11.27 21.61 -18.35
CA ASP A 67 10.19 21.18 -19.25
C ASP A 67 10.54 19.89 -20.01
N GLU A 68 11.77 19.81 -20.52
CA GLU A 68 12.28 18.61 -21.21
C GLU A 68 12.24 17.39 -20.28
N PHE A 69 12.63 17.56 -19.01
CA PHE A 69 12.52 16.54 -17.99
C PHE A 69 11.07 16.12 -17.74
N GLY A 70 10.18 17.10 -17.51
CA GLY A 70 8.76 16.83 -17.29
C GLY A 70 8.13 16.05 -18.44
N LEU A 71 8.45 16.42 -19.68
CA LEU A 71 7.94 15.72 -20.86
C LEU A 71 8.43 14.27 -20.96
N ALA A 72 9.69 13.99 -20.65
CA ALA A 72 10.18 12.62 -20.64
C ALA A 72 9.54 11.78 -19.53
N CYS A 73 9.30 12.37 -18.37
CA CYS A 73 8.52 11.72 -17.32
C CYS A 73 7.07 11.42 -17.77
N VAL A 74 6.41 12.36 -18.46
CA VAL A 74 5.07 12.15 -19.03
C VAL A 74 5.07 11.04 -20.07
N LEU A 75 6.02 11.03 -21.00
CA LEU A 75 6.14 9.99 -22.02
C LEU A 75 6.37 8.61 -21.39
N SER A 76 7.25 8.53 -20.39
CA SER A 76 7.48 7.28 -19.67
C SER A 76 6.24 6.84 -18.89
N TYR A 77 5.52 7.78 -18.28
CA TYR A 77 4.28 7.54 -17.53
C TYR A 77 3.16 6.94 -18.40
N LEU A 78 3.08 7.30 -19.68
CA LEU A 78 2.08 6.74 -20.60
C LEU A 78 2.23 5.22 -20.80
N PHE A 79 3.45 4.71 -20.71
CA PHE A 79 3.74 3.28 -20.89
C PHE A 79 3.96 2.56 -19.57
N TRP A 80 4.38 3.30 -18.56
CA TRP A 80 4.64 2.78 -17.21
C TRP A 80 4.18 3.80 -16.17
N PRO A 81 2.90 3.79 -15.79
CA PRO A 81 2.31 4.80 -14.91
C PRO A 81 2.77 4.65 -13.47
N SER A 82 4.04 4.90 -13.20
CA SER A 82 4.65 4.87 -11.86
C SER A 82 5.34 6.20 -11.55
N TRP A 83 4.99 6.79 -10.42
CA TRP A 83 5.56 8.06 -9.96
C TRP A 83 7.02 7.95 -9.55
N SER A 84 7.49 6.76 -9.17
CA SER A 84 8.88 6.52 -8.79
C SER A 84 9.86 6.77 -9.94
N SER A 85 9.38 6.74 -11.19
CA SER A 85 10.23 6.98 -12.37
C SER A 85 10.83 8.38 -12.45
N SER A 86 10.22 9.34 -11.78
CA SER A 86 10.61 10.75 -11.87
C SER A 86 11.70 11.19 -10.90
N PHE A 87 12.09 10.35 -9.94
CA PHE A 87 13.15 10.69 -8.99
C PHE A 87 14.55 10.37 -9.49
N SER A 88 14.68 9.48 -10.47
CA SER A 88 15.97 9.13 -11.04
C SER A 88 15.82 8.76 -12.52
N PRO A 89 16.47 9.50 -13.45
CA PRO A 89 16.53 9.10 -14.85
C PRO A 89 17.10 7.69 -15.05
N ARG A 90 17.97 7.24 -14.14
CA ARG A 90 18.49 5.88 -14.16
C ARG A 90 17.38 4.84 -13.99
N SER A 91 16.40 5.10 -13.12
CA SER A 91 15.26 4.20 -12.94
C SER A 91 14.38 4.12 -14.19
N LEU A 92 14.31 5.18 -14.99
CA LEU A 92 13.65 5.15 -16.30
C LEU A 92 14.39 4.23 -17.29
N TYR A 93 15.72 4.28 -17.34
CA TYR A 93 16.52 3.38 -18.17
C TYR A 93 16.38 1.91 -17.74
N GLU A 94 16.39 1.64 -16.47
CA GLU A 94 16.25 0.28 -15.94
C GLU A 94 14.89 -0.36 -16.26
N ARG A 95 13.88 0.44 -16.64
CA ARG A 95 12.55 -0.01 -17.05
C ARG A 95 12.40 -0.24 -18.55
N LEU A 96 13.28 0.28 -19.36
CA LEU A 96 13.22 0.07 -20.82
C LEU A 96 13.10 -1.41 -21.22
N PRO A 97 13.79 -2.36 -20.58
CA PRO A 97 13.60 -3.79 -20.87
C PRO A 97 12.21 -4.32 -20.53
N LEU A 98 11.52 -3.74 -19.53
CA LEU A 98 10.16 -4.13 -19.17
C LEU A 98 9.16 -3.57 -20.17
N ILE A 99 9.36 -2.33 -20.62
CA ILE A 99 8.57 -1.73 -21.71
C ILE A 99 8.72 -2.54 -23.00
N ASP A 100 9.94 -2.94 -23.36
CA ASP A 100 10.22 -3.78 -24.55
C ASP A 100 9.53 -5.15 -24.49
N LYS A 101 9.28 -5.66 -23.29
CA LYS A 101 8.55 -6.93 -23.08
C LYS A 101 7.05 -6.81 -23.35
N HIS A 102 6.45 -5.65 -23.09
CA HIS A 102 4.99 -5.45 -23.13
C HIS A 102 4.52 -4.60 -24.30
N PHE A 103 5.40 -3.84 -24.92
CA PHE A 103 5.11 -2.91 -26.03
C PHE A 103 6.02 -3.18 -27.23
N PRO A 104 5.67 -2.71 -28.45
CA PRO A 104 6.57 -2.77 -29.59
C PRO A 104 7.92 -2.11 -29.31
N SER A 105 9.02 -2.69 -29.80
CA SER A 105 10.38 -2.18 -29.57
C SER A 105 10.58 -0.73 -30.01
N SER A 106 9.78 -0.24 -30.97
CA SER A 106 9.77 1.19 -31.35
C SER A 106 9.40 2.14 -30.23
N VAL A 107 8.64 1.68 -29.22
CA VAL A 107 8.31 2.46 -28.03
C VAL A 107 9.54 2.61 -27.14
N LYS A 108 10.26 1.51 -26.92
CA LYS A 108 11.54 1.52 -26.20
C LYS A 108 12.54 2.44 -26.86
N ASP A 109 12.73 2.29 -28.19
CA ASP A 109 13.69 3.09 -28.96
C ASP A 109 13.37 4.59 -28.85
N MET A 110 12.10 4.96 -28.97
CA MET A 110 11.65 6.35 -28.78
C MET A 110 11.94 6.87 -27.36
N LEU A 111 11.63 6.09 -26.34
CA LEU A 111 11.90 6.49 -24.95
C LEU A 111 13.39 6.60 -24.68
N GLU A 112 14.20 5.66 -25.20
CA GLU A 112 15.65 5.66 -25.07
C GLU A 112 16.28 6.91 -25.71
N GLU A 113 15.81 7.31 -26.89
CA GLU A 113 16.23 8.54 -27.57
C GLU A 113 15.91 9.79 -26.71
N GLN A 114 14.68 9.88 -26.20
CA GLN A 114 14.27 11.02 -25.35
C GLN A 114 15.04 11.08 -24.03
N LEU A 115 15.25 9.94 -23.38
CA LEU A 115 16.00 9.85 -22.13
C LEU A 115 17.49 10.13 -22.34
N SER A 116 18.08 9.73 -23.48
CA SER A 116 19.52 9.95 -23.77
C SER A 116 19.88 11.42 -23.88
N CYS A 117 18.98 12.25 -24.40
CA CYS A 117 19.17 13.70 -24.44
C CYS A 117 19.27 14.34 -23.05
N MET A 118 18.70 13.69 -22.03
CA MET A 118 18.62 14.21 -20.66
C MET A 118 19.60 13.51 -19.71
N ALA A 119 20.03 12.30 -20.01
CA ALA A 119 20.83 11.45 -19.14
C ALA A 119 22.15 12.08 -18.67
N SER A 120 22.75 12.93 -19.48
CA SER A 120 23.98 13.66 -19.14
C SER A 120 23.77 14.82 -18.17
N ARG A 121 22.52 15.24 -17.93
CA ARG A 121 22.19 16.48 -17.23
C ARG A 121 21.49 16.31 -15.88
N ILE A 122 20.84 15.17 -15.61
CA ILE A 122 19.86 15.02 -14.49
C ILE A 122 20.17 13.83 -13.57
N PHE A 123 21.43 13.55 -13.28
CA PHE A 123 21.83 12.37 -12.48
C PHE A 123 21.96 12.58 -10.97
N ASP A 124 21.65 13.76 -10.46
CA ASP A 124 21.68 13.98 -9.02
C ASP A 124 20.32 13.58 -8.40
N SER A 125 20.26 12.44 -7.73
CA SER A 125 19.16 12.16 -6.83
C SER A 125 19.02 13.31 -5.83
N PRO A 126 17.80 13.88 -5.65
CA PRO A 126 17.58 14.99 -4.72
C PRO A 126 17.94 14.66 -3.28
N PHE A 127 18.10 13.37 -2.96
CA PHE A 127 18.37 12.87 -1.61
C PHE A 127 19.75 12.21 -1.48
N GLY A 128 20.61 12.24 -2.50
CA GLY A 128 21.83 11.43 -2.50
C GLY A 128 21.55 9.92 -2.48
N LEU A 129 20.38 9.52 -2.95
CA LEU A 129 19.92 8.13 -3.00
C LEU A 129 19.98 7.60 -4.43
N VAL A 130 20.25 6.32 -4.57
CA VAL A 130 20.21 5.60 -5.85
C VAL A 130 19.32 4.37 -5.72
N PRO A 131 18.65 3.93 -6.80
CA PRO A 131 17.93 2.66 -6.80
C PRO A 131 18.84 1.51 -6.37
N VAL A 132 18.27 0.53 -5.68
CA VAL A 132 19.01 -0.67 -5.27
C VAL A 132 19.46 -1.49 -6.48
N GLY A 133 18.66 -1.47 -7.55
CA GLY A 133 18.90 -2.25 -8.76
C GLY A 133 18.41 -3.70 -8.61
N SER A 134 18.50 -4.46 -9.70
CA SER A 134 18.01 -5.84 -9.78
C SER A 134 19.04 -6.91 -9.36
N GLU A 135 20.05 -6.55 -8.57
CA GLU A 135 21.04 -7.51 -8.09
C GLU A 135 20.38 -8.61 -7.23
N LYS A 136 20.92 -9.82 -7.31
CA LYS A 136 20.47 -10.92 -6.44
C LYS A 136 20.88 -10.59 -5.00
N ILE A 137 19.94 -10.06 -4.23
CA ILE A 137 20.11 -9.84 -2.81
C ILE A 137 19.44 -11.00 -2.07
N ASP A 138 20.15 -11.58 -1.12
CA ASP A 138 19.58 -12.55 -0.19
C ASP A 138 18.49 -11.90 0.64
N SER A 139 17.34 -12.56 0.79
CA SER A 139 16.15 -12.01 1.46
C SER A 139 16.42 -11.59 2.89
N CYS A 140 17.25 -12.35 3.62
CA CYS A 140 17.60 -12.03 5.01
C CYS A 140 18.48 -10.78 5.09
N SER A 141 19.52 -10.70 4.25
CA SER A 141 20.38 -9.51 4.13
C SER A 141 19.59 -8.29 3.71
N PHE A 142 18.63 -8.44 2.77
CA PHE A 142 17.78 -7.36 2.32
C PHE A 142 16.87 -6.85 3.44
N ALA A 143 16.24 -7.75 4.21
CA ALA A 143 15.41 -7.39 5.35
C ALA A 143 16.22 -6.66 6.45
N GLN A 144 17.46 -7.09 6.73
CA GLN A 144 18.36 -6.41 7.66
C GLN A 144 18.68 -4.98 7.22
N ARG A 145 18.92 -4.78 5.93
CA ARG A 145 19.20 -3.45 5.36
C ARG A 145 17.98 -2.53 5.37
N LEU A 146 16.78 -3.07 5.15
CA LEU A 146 15.52 -2.33 5.33
C LEU A 146 15.34 -1.92 6.79
N ALA A 147 15.56 -2.85 7.73
CA ALA A 147 15.48 -2.56 9.16
C ALA A 147 16.49 -1.50 9.59
N ALA A 148 17.71 -1.51 9.03
CA ALA A 148 18.69 -0.46 9.25
C ALA A 148 18.22 0.90 8.70
N GLY A 149 17.56 0.93 7.54
CA GLY A 149 16.94 2.13 6.98
C GLY A 149 15.84 2.68 7.87
N ILE A 150 14.97 1.82 8.40
CA ILE A 150 13.93 2.19 9.36
C ILE A 150 14.56 2.78 10.64
N ALA A 151 15.55 2.10 11.22
CA ALA A 151 16.23 2.57 12.43
C ALA A 151 16.89 3.95 12.23
N LYS A 152 17.52 4.18 11.08
CA LYS A 152 18.12 5.48 10.72
C LYS A 152 17.08 6.58 10.53
N SER A 153 15.84 6.21 10.21
CA SER A 153 14.74 7.15 9.99
C SER A 153 14.00 7.53 11.27
N ARG A 154 14.29 6.89 12.40
CA ARG A 154 13.60 7.10 13.68
C ARG A 154 13.83 8.51 14.23
N ARG A 155 12.76 9.23 14.56
CA ARG A 155 12.77 10.63 15.04
C ARG A 155 11.82 10.84 16.21
N PRO A 156 12.22 10.48 17.45
CA PRO A 156 11.35 10.56 18.63
C PRO A 156 10.92 11.99 18.99
N ASP A 157 11.73 12.99 18.59
CA ASP A 157 11.52 14.41 18.88
C ASP A 157 11.00 15.19 17.64
N ASP A 158 10.40 14.50 16.65
CA ASP A 158 9.84 15.15 15.46
C ASP A 158 8.76 16.17 15.85
N SER A 159 8.87 17.39 15.30
CA SER A 159 7.94 18.49 15.56
C SER A 159 6.50 18.18 15.12
N GLU A 160 6.35 17.31 14.13
CA GLU A 160 5.04 16.86 13.62
C GLU A 160 4.46 15.69 14.42
N GLY A 161 5.19 15.21 15.42
CA GLY A 161 4.75 14.18 16.37
C GLY A 161 4.68 12.78 15.78
N ARG A 162 5.52 12.44 14.79
CA ARG A 162 5.68 11.10 14.24
C ARG A 162 7.02 10.50 14.64
N LEU A 163 7.03 9.21 14.91
CA LEU A 163 8.26 8.47 15.21
C LEU A 163 9.02 8.13 13.93
N TYR A 164 8.27 7.79 12.90
CA TYR A 164 8.76 7.32 11.61
C TYR A 164 8.16 8.12 10.45
N PRO A 165 8.94 8.48 9.43
CA PRO A 165 8.42 9.12 8.23
C PRO A 165 7.57 8.12 7.43
N GLY A 166 6.42 8.56 6.99
CA GLY A 166 5.50 7.83 6.14
C GLY A 166 4.91 8.73 5.08
N ASP A 167 3.94 8.21 4.34
CA ASP A 167 3.20 8.94 3.33
C ASP A 167 2.38 10.10 3.90
N ALA A 168 1.93 10.99 3.04
CA ALA A 168 1.02 12.08 3.39
C ALA A 168 -0.27 11.59 4.06
N THR A 169 -0.72 10.38 3.74
CA THR A 169 -1.87 9.72 4.38
C THR A 169 -1.75 9.60 5.89
N GLN A 170 -0.51 9.57 6.43
CA GLN A 170 -0.23 9.58 7.86
C GLN A 170 -0.85 10.79 8.58
N PHE A 171 -1.04 11.91 7.88
CA PHE A 171 -1.66 13.13 8.40
C PHE A 171 -3.17 13.20 8.13
N LEU A 172 -3.67 12.43 7.15
CA LEU A 172 -5.09 12.42 6.78
C LEU A 172 -5.94 11.57 7.75
N HIS A 173 -5.34 10.58 8.41
CA HIS A 173 -6.03 9.69 9.36
C HIS A 173 -6.15 10.29 10.77
N GLY A 174 -6.08 11.60 10.87
CA GLY A 174 -6.14 12.29 12.16
C GLY A 174 -4.94 11.99 13.07
N PRO A 175 -5.07 12.17 14.39
CA PRO A 175 -3.94 12.02 15.30
C PRO A 175 -3.44 10.56 15.42
N LEU A 176 -4.30 9.57 15.19
CA LEU A 176 -3.92 8.16 15.23
C LEU A 176 -3.10 7.71 14.01
N GLY A 177 -3.18 8.35 12.85
CA GLY A 177 -2.42 7.96 11.67
C GLY A 177 -0.89 7.96 11.86
N ARG A 178 -0.39 8.64 12.90
CA ARG A 178 1.03 8.61 13.28
C ARG A 178 1.38 7.46 14.22
N LEU A 179 0.37 6.80 14.81
CA LEU A 179 0.50 5.78 15.84
C LEU A 179 -0.02 4.43 15.40
N ASP A 180 -0.98 4.37 14.47
CA ASP A 180 -1.72 3.19 14.04
C ASP A 180 -0.85 2.13 13.34
N ILE A 181 -1.48 1.03 12.94
CA ILE A 181 -0.79 -0.04 12.20
C ILE A 181 -0.58 0.37 10.74
N GLU A 182 -1.58 0.99 10.10
CA GLU A 182 -1.56 1.22 8.65
C GLU A 182 -0.42 2.13 8.22
N THR A 183 -0.30 3.30 8.84
CA THR A 183 0.63 4.36 8.45
C THR A 183 1.56 4.81 9.57
N GLY A 184 1.29 4.41 10.80
CA GLY A 184 1.94 4.90 12.00
C GLY A 184 3.01 3.97 12.57
N ALA A 185 3.43 4.30 13.79
CA ALA A 185 4.55 3.65 14.45
C ALA A 185 4.25 2.21 14.89
N ALA A 186 2.98 1.85 15.15
CA ALA A 186 2.61 0.51 15.62
C ALA A 186 2.87 -0.55 14.55
N GLY A 187 2.53 -0.29 13.28
CA GLY A 187 2.82 -1.23 12.18
C GLY A 187 4.32 -1.43 11.96
N VAL A 188 5.10 -0.36 12.08
CA VAL A 188 6.57 -0.44 11.99
C VAL A 188 7.13 -1.27 13.15
N ALA A 189 6.72 -0.98 14.40
CA ALA A 189 7.17 -1.72 15.58
C ALA A 189 6.79 -3.20 15.52
N LEU A 190 5.59 -3.53 15.01
CA LEU A 190 5.14 -4.91 14.83
C LEU A 190 6.09 -5.68 13.88
N MET A 191 6.39 -5.12 12.71
CA MET A 191 7.24 -5.81 11.73
C MET A 191 8.69 -5.92 12.20
N LEU A 192 9.24 -4.90 12.83
CA LEU A 192 10.58 -4.97 13.43
C LEU A 192 10.65 -5.99 14.57
N GLY A 193 9.63 -6.04 15.45
CA GLY A 193 9.54 -7.02 16.55
C GLY A 193 9.42 -8.44 16.02
N ARG A 194 8.60 -8.71 15.00
CA ARG A 194 8.52 -10.02 14.34
C ARG A 194 9.84 -10.40 13.64
N PHE A 195 10.57 -9.42 13.18
CA PHE A 195 11.92 -9.63 12.62
C PHE A 195 12.99 -9.87 13.71
N GLY A 196 12.61 -9.83 14.99
CA GLY A 196 13.48 -10.13 16.14
C GLY A 196 14.25 -8.94 16.70
N LEU A 197 13.88 -7.72 16.36
CA LEU A 197 14.52 -6.51 16.88
C LEU A 197 13.85 -6.01 18.16
N ASP A 198 14.62 -5.37 19.04
CA ASP A 198 14.08 -4.70 20.23
C ASP A 198 13.35 -3.43 19.84
N VAL A 199 12.05 -3.37 20.15
CA VAL A 199 11.15 -2.25 19.89
C VAL A 199 10.57 -1.64 21.17
N SER A 200 11.18 -1.94 22.33
CA SER A 200 10.73 -1.45 23.64
C SER A 200 10.61 0.06 23.69
N SER A 201 11.56 0.78 23.10
CA SER A 201 11.54 2.24 23.03
C SER A 201 10.41 2.79 22.14
N ASP A 202 9.97 2.04 21.13
CA ASP A 202 8.87 2.42 20.26
C ASP A 202 7.52 2.22 20.96
N VAL A 203 7.36 1.10 21.65
CA VAL A 203 6.18 0.82 22.49
C VAL A 203 6.02 1.90 23.56
N GLU A 204 7.12 2.31 24.20
CA GLU A 204 7.08 3.39 25.22
C GLU A 204 6.71 4.75 24.61
N TRP A 205 7.26 5.06 23.43
CA TRP A 205 6.94 6.28 22.70
C TRP A 205 5.46 6.32 22.30
N ILE A 206 4.92 5.23 21.70
CA ILE A 206 3.51 5.11 21.32
C ILE A 206 2.62 5.28 22.56
N THR A 207 2.93 4.57 23.67
CA THR A 207 2.18 4.67 24.94
C THR A 207 2.14 6.11 25.42
N THR A 208 3.29 6.80 25.43
CA THR A 208 3.40 8.18 25.89
C THR A 208 2.56 9.14 25.04
N LYS A 209 2.53 8.93 23.72
CA LYS A 209 1.72 9.76 22.81
C LYS A 209 0.23 9.49 22.96
N LEU A 210 -0.20 8.24 23.14
CA LEU A 210 -1.60 7.89 23.40
C LEU A 210 -2.12 8.53 24.72
N LEU A 211 -1.32 8.52 25.78
CA LEU A 211 -1.70 9.07 27.07
C LEU A 211 -1.72 10.61 27.11
N LYS A 212 -0.88 11.26 26.30
CA LYS A 212 -0.79 12.74 26.24
C LYS A 212 -1.78 13.38 25.28
N SER A 213 -2.34 12.61 24.38
CA SER A 213 -3.25 13.13 23.38
C SER A 213 -4.65 13.22 23.97
N GLU A 214 -5.33 14.37 23.79
CA GLU A 214 -6.78 14.50 23.93
C GLU A 214 -7.53 13.74 22.81
N ILE A 215 -6.92 12.65 22.31
CA ILE A 215 -7.51 11.83 21.28
C ILE A 215 -8.76 11.21 21.89
N SER A 216 -9.90 11.50 21.29
CA SER A 216 -11.08 10.67 21.48
C SER A 216 -10.69 9.25 21.10
N LEU A 217 -10.50 8.37 22.08
CA LEU A 217 -9.98 7.01 21.90
C LEU A 217 -11.00 6.05 21.26
N HIS A 218 -12.12 6.58 20.72
CA HIS A 218 -13.20 5.83 20.07
C HIS A 218 -12.90 5.46 18.62
N PHE A 219 -11.66 5.10 18.31
CA PHE A 219 -11.29 4.59 16.99
C PHE A 219 -11.25 3.08 17.03
N HIS A 220 -12.09 2.46 16.19
CA HIS A 220 -12.25 1.02 16.05
C HIS A 220 -11.38 0.46 14.92
N GLY A 221 -11.38 -0.87 14.78
CA GLY A 221 -10.72 -1.58 13.71
C GLY A 221 -9.27 -1.92 13.98
N LEU A 222 -8.76 -2.82 13.14
CA LEU A 222 -7.39 -3.35 13.27
C LEU A 222 -6.34 -2.34 12.81
N LEU A 223 -6.55 -1.71 11.66
CA LEU A 223 -5.49 -0.92 11.05
C LEU A 223 -5.40 0.49 11.61
N ARG A 224 -6.54 1.14 11.85
CA ARG A 224 -6.63 2.55 12.29
C ARG A 224 -7.14 2.74 13.71
N GLY A 225 -7.49 1.64 14.38
CA GLY A 225 -8.04 1.67 15.73
C GLY A 225 -7.01 1.55 16.85
N THR A 226 -7.36 2.06 18.02
CA THR A 226 -6.57 1.85 19.25
C THR A 226 -6.55 0.39 19.69
N VAL A 227 -7.60 -0.39 19.38
CA VAL A 227 -7.62 -1.83 19.63
C VAL A 227 -6.59 -2.57 18.76
N GLY A 228 -6.33 -2.09 17.53
CA GLY A 228 -5.24 -2.59 16.70
C GLY A 228 -3.86 -2.33 17.31
N ILE A 229 -3.64 -1.12 17.87
CA ILE A 229 -2.40 -0.82 18.63
C ILE A 229 -2.28 -1.76 19.83
N ALA A 230 -3.38 -2.05 20.54
CA ALA A 230 -3.39 -3.00 21.64
C ALA A 230 -2.99 -4.42 21.19
N SER A 231 -3.46 -4.87 20.01
CA SER A 231 -3.06 -6.18 19.46
C SER A 231 -1.56 -6.24 19.09
N VAL A 232 -0.98 -5.12 18.66
CA VAL A 232 0.48 -5.04 18.48
C VAL A 232 1.20 -5.17 19.80
N PHE A 233 0.74 -4.47 20.85
CA PHE A 233 1.37 -4.57 22.17
C PHE A 233 1.31 -5.99 22.73
N SER A 234 0.18 -6.72 22.57
CA SER A 234 0.08 -8.09 23.03
C SER A 234 1.08 -9.01 22.32
N GLN A 235 1.21 -8.92 21.01
CA GLN A 235 2.16 -9.69 20.21
C GLN A 235 3.63 -9.42 20.56
N LEU A 236 3.91 -8.19 20.97
CA LEU A 236 5.25 -7.77 21.43
C LEU A 236 5.51 -8.11 22.91
N GLY A 237 4.59 -8.81 23.59
CA GLY A 237 4.73 -9.25 24.98
C GLY A 237 4.28 -8.22 26.05
N TYR A 238 3.66 -7.11 25.65
CA TYR A 238 3.21 -6.04 26.56
C TYR A 238 1.72 -6.18 26.91
N CYS A 239 1.28 -7.34 27.40
CA CYS A 239 -0.13 -7.66 27.68
C CYS A 239 -0.80 -6.66 28.63
N GLU A 240 -0.12 -6.18 29.67
CA GLU A 240 -0.69 -5.19 30.61
C GLU A 240 -1.04 -3.88 29.88
N LYS A 241 -0.15 -3.40 29.00
CA LYS A 241 -0.42 -2.19 28.20
C LYS A 241 -1.55 -2.44 27.20
N ALA A 242 -1.59 -3.62 26.56
CA ALA A 242 -2.64 -4.00 25.63
C ALA A 242 -4.02 -3.99 26.32
N ILE A 243 -4.17 -4.68 27.44
CA ILE A 243 -5.42 -4.75 28.20
C ILE A 243 -5.83 -3.36 28.71
N GLY A 244 -4.88 -2.53 29.13
CA GLY A 244 -5.12 -1.16 29.60
C GLY A 244 -5.74 -0.22 28.55
N LEU A 245 -5.56 -0.50 27.26
CA LEU A 245 -6.15 0.29 26.17
C LEU A 245 -7.60 -0.12 25.84
N LEU A 246 -8.04 -1.34 26.16
CA LEU A 246 -9.33 -1.88 25.72
C LEU A 246 -10.56 -1.09 26.19
N PRO A 247 -10.66 -0.60 27.45
CA PRO A 247 -11.83 0.13 27.91
C PRO A 247 -12.12 1.41 27.10
N LEU A 248 -11.12 1.90 26.40
CA LEU A 248 -11.16 3.16 25.63
C LEU A 248 -11.39 2.93 24.14
N SER A 249 -11.40 1.67 23.67
CA SER A 249 -11.22 1.32 22.27
C SER A 249 -12.38 0.55 21.66
N LEU A 250 -13.36 0.11 22.46
CA LEU A 250 -14.38 -0.83 22.00
C LEU A 250 -15.70 -0.15 21.63
N PRO A 251 -16.39 -0.65 20.59
CA PRO A 251 -17.73 -0.17 20.24
C PRO A 251 -18.74 -0.52 21.33
N HIS A 252 -19.76 0.32 21.47
CA HIS A 252 -20.85 0.11 22.44
C HIS A 252 -22.08 -0.58 21.82
N GLY A 253 -21.99 -1.05 20.55
CA GLY A 253 -23.06 -1.72 19.83
C GLY A 253 -22.67 -2.03 18.39
N PRO A 254 -23.62 -2.61 17.61
CA PRO A 254 -23.42 -2.87 16.19
C PRO A 254 -23.03 -1.60 15.43
N SER A 255 -22.17 -1.76 14.42
CA SER A 255 -21.64 -0.68 13.59
C SER A 255 -22.11 -0.86 12.15
N ASP A 256 -22.26 0.23 11.40
CA ASP A 256 -22.47 0.17 9.95
C ASP A 256 -21.14 -0.15 9.23
N ASP A 257 -20.00 0.09 9.86
CA ASP A 257 -18.68 -0.25 9.33
C ASP A 257 -18.29 -1.67 9.77
N ILE A 258 -18.36 -2.61 8.81
CA ILE A 258 -17.96 -4.02 9.00
C ILE A 258 -16.52 -4.30 8.62
N SER A 259 -15.74 -3.30 8.25
CA SER A 259 -14.40 -3.42 7.70
C SER A 259 -13.36 -3.93 8.71
N ILE A 260 -12.24 -4.45 8.21
CA ILE A 260 -11.04 -4.69 9.02
C ILE A 260 -10.36 -3.37 9.38
N ARG A 261 -10.35 -2.41 8.47
CA ARG A 261 -9.58 -1.16 8.61
C ARG A 261 -9.98 -0.38 9.85
N SER A 262 -11.25 0.02 9.93
CA SER A 262 -11.80 0.89 10.97
C SER A 262 -13.04 0.32 11.65
N GLY A 263 -13.51 -0.84 11.19
CA GLY A 263 -14.80 -1.43 11.57
C GLY A 263 -14.71 -2.56 12.58
N ILE A 264 -15.87 -3.20 12.76
CA ILE A 264 -16.07 -4.24 13.78
C ILE A 264 -15.28 -5.52 13.48
N ALA A 265 -15.09 -5.92 12.20
CA ALA A 265 -14.28 -7.09 11.87
C ALA A 265 -12.82 -6.92 12.32
N GLY A 266 -12.24 -5.73 12.12
CA GLY A 266 -10.90 -5.44 12.61
C GLY A 266 -10.80 -5.42 14.14
N THR A 267 -11.85 -4.99 14.82
CA THR A 267 -11.94 -5.05 16.29
C THR A 267 -11.96 -6.51 16.77
N VAL A 268 -12.75 -7.37 16.12
CA VAL A 268 -12.82 -8.81 16.44
C VAL A 268 -11.47 -9.48 16.24
N LEU A 269 -10.81 -9.27 15.08
CA LEU A 269 -9.48 -9.82 14.80
C LEU A 269 -8.42 -9.37 15.81
N SER A 270 -8.47 -8.10 16.22
CA SER A 270 -7.58 -7.58 17.26
C SER A 270 -7.81 -8.26 18.61
N LEU A 271 -9.07 -8.46 19.00
CA LEU A 271 -9.42 -9.13 20.25
C LEU A 271 -9.10 -10.63 20.25
N LEU A 272 -9.23 -11.32 19.10
CA LEU A 272 -8.78 -12.70 18.92
C LEU A 272 -7.28 -12.81 19.23
N GLN A 273 -6.48 -11.93 18.64
CA GLN A 273 -5.04 -11.88 18.89
C GLN A 273 -4.70 -11.62 20.35
N ILE A 274 -5.31 -10.59 20.97
CA ILE A 274 -5.06 -10.26 22.39
C ILE A 274 -5.51 -11.41 23.29
N ASN A 275 -6.63 -12.08 22.99
CA ASN A 275 -7.10 -13.24 23.75
C ASN A 275 -6.12 -14.41 23.67
N SER A 276 -5.55 -14.66 22.48
CA SER A 276 -4.54 -15.70 22.27
C SER A 276 -3.26 -15.40 23.08
N ASP A 277 -2.76 -14.17 23.00
CA ASP A 277 -1.47 -13.81 23.61
C ASP A 277 -1.56 -13.67 25.14
N CYS A 278 -2.63 -13.05 25.65
CA CYS A 278 -2.74 -12.64 27.06
C CYS A 278 -3.56 -13.58 27.94
N GLY A 279 -4.41 -14.44 27.36
CA GLY A 279 -5.21 -15.43 28.09
C GLY A 279 -6.16 -14.87 29.17
N CYS A 280 -6.61 -13.62 29.01
CA CYS A 280 -7.38 -12.89 30.04
C CYS A 280 -8.89 -13.12 29.90
N PRO A 281 -9.61 -13.58 30.97
CA PRO A 281 -11.07 -13.79 30.91
C PRO A 281 -11.87 -12.55 30.51
N GLN A 282 -11.40 -11.36 30.88
CA GLN A 282 -12.04 -10.11 30.50
C GLN A 282 -11.97 -9.89 28.99
N VAL A 283 -10.82 -10.18 28.35
CA VAL A 283 -10.66 -10.09 26.89
C VAL A 283 -11.59 -11.05 26.17
N ARG A 284 -11.71 -12.30 26.69
CA ARG A 284 -12.61 -13.30 26.13
C ARG A 284 -14.08 -12.87 26.19
N LYS A 285 -14.50 -12.21 27.27
CA LYS A 285 -15.85 -11.62 27.38
C LYS A 285 -16.08 -10.54 26.32
N LEU A 286 -15.14 -9.58 26.19
CA LEU A 286 -15.21 -8.51 25.22
C LEU A 286 -15.20 -9.03 23.77
N LEU A 287 -14.44 -10.09 23.51
CA LEU A 287 -14.45 -10.79 22.23
C LEU A 287 -15.83 -11.36 21.89
N GLY A 288 -16.50 -12.02 22.88
CA GLY A 288 -17.86 -12.55 22.69
C GLY A 288 -18.87 -11.44 22.37
N GLU A 289 -18.84 -10.32 23.13
CA GLU A 289 -19.72 -9.18 22.87
C GLU A 289 -19.46 -8.56 21.48
N SER A 290 -18.19 -8.43 21.07
CA SER A 290 -17.82 -7.88 19.76
C SER A 290 -18.17 -8.83 18.62
N ALA A 291 -18.10 -10.15 18.84
CA ALA A 291 -18.55 -11.15 17.87
C ALA A 291 -20.07 -11.05 17.62
N ASP A 292 -20.88 -10.88 18.69
CA ASP A 292 -22.31 -10.62 18.54
C ASP A 292 -22.58 -9.34 17.74
N PHE A 293 -21.84 -8.26 18.01
CA PHE A 293 -21.95 -7.01 17.24
C PHE A 293 -21.55 -7.19 15.76
N LEU A 294 -20.51 -7.97 15.46
CA LEU A 294 -20.14 -8.30 14.09
C LEU A 294 -21.28 -9.01 13.36
N ARG A 295 -21.84 -10.04 13.99
CA ARG A 295 -22.99 -10.79 13.41
C ARG A 295 -24.14 -9.85 13.10
N ASP A 296 -24.56 -9.05 14.08
CA ASP A 296 -25.69 -8.13 13.93
C ASP A 296 -25.41 -7.06 12.86
N SER A 297 -24.15 -6.56 12.79
CA SER A 297 -23.72 -5.61 11.78
C SER A 297 -23.74 -6.20 10.36
N VAL A 298 -23.25 -7.43 10.19
CA VAL A 298 -23.27 -8.14 8.90
C VAL A 298 -24.72 -8.35 8.45
N LEU A 299 -25.60 -8.87 9.33
CA LEU A 299 -27.01 -9.09 8.99
C LEU A 299 -27.75 -7.79 8.63
N LYS A 300 -27.48 -6.70 9.36
CA LYS A 300 -28.06 -5.39 9.07
C LYS A 300 -27.64 -4.86 7.70
N ASN A 301 -26.36 -5.00 7.34
CA ASN A 301 -25.84 -4.51 6.07
C ASN A 301 -26.28 -5.36 4.86
N LEU A 302 -26.81 -6.56 5.07
CA LEU A 302 -27.43 -7.40 4.03
C LEU A 302 -28.88 -6.99 3.72
N GLU A 303 -29.54 -6.20 4.59
CA GLU A 303 -30.90 -5.71 4.33
C GLU A 303 -30.87 -4.66 3.20
N PRO A 304 -31.83 -4.73 2.24
CA PRO A 304 -31.90 -3.76 1.16
C PRO A 304 -32.10 -2.35 1.71
N VAL A 305 -31.27 -1.40 1.28
CA VAL A 305 -31.44 0.01 1.63
C VAL A 305 -32.69 0.56 0.91
N SER A 306 -33.65 1.04 1.67
CA SER A 306 -35.00 1.43 1.17
C SER A 306 -35.04 2.71 0.34
N ASP A 307 -33.97 3.47 0.27
CA ASP A 307 -33.89 4.74 -0.47
C ASP A 307 -32.59 4.78 -1.29
N GLY A 308 -32.64 4.38 -2.54
CA GLY A 308 -31.78 4.74 -3.68
C GLY A 308 -30.39 5.40 -3.47
N ALA A 309 -29.86 5.37 -2.27
CA ALA A 309 -28.50 5.74 -1.97
C ALA A 309 -27.60 4.62 -2.50
N GLU A 310 -26.91 4.86 -3.59
CA GLU A 310 -25.74 4.08 -3.97
C GLU A 310 -24.75 4.15 -2.80
N THR A 311 -24.84 3.21 -1.89
CA THR A 311 -23.72 2.91 -0.99
C THR A 311 -22.64 2.37 -1.91
N GLY A 312 -21.67 3.19 -2.28
CA GLY A 312 -20.47 2.73 -2.97
C GLY A 312 -19.90 1.61 -2.11
N ASN A 313 -20.12 0.36 -2.51
CA ASN A 313 -19.71 -0.80 -1.75
C ASN A 313 -18.19 -0.78 -1.70
N ALA A 314 -17.65 -0.50 -0.52
CA ALA A 314 -16.25 -0.71 -0.26
C ALA A 314 -15.94 -2.20 -0.52
N VAL A 315 -14.88 -2.48 -1.26
CA VAL A 315 -14.52 -3.84 -1.72
C VAL A 315 -13.13 -4.21 -1.22
N GLY A 316 -12.84 -5.50 -1.22
CA GLY A 316 -11.52 -6.02 -0.88
C GLY A 316 -11.34 -6.36 0.60
N LEU A 317 -10.09 -6.67 0.96
CA LEU A 317 -9.78 -7.26 2.26
C LEU A 317 -10.00 -6.31 3.45
N PHE A 318 -9.58 -5.05 3.30
CA PHE A 318 -9.56 -4.15 4.45
C PHE A 318 -10.81 -3.29 4.58
N ASP A 319 -11.51 -3.03 3.49
CA ASP A 319 -12.67 -2.14 3.49
C ASP A 319 -13.99 -2.87 3.13
N GLY A 320 -13.89 -4.03 2.46
CA GLY A 320 -15.03 -4.79 1.95
C GLY A 320 -15.52 -5.93 2.84
N TRP A 321 -16.43 -6.70 2.29
CA TRP A 321 -17.05 -7.88 2.92
C TRP A 321 -16.07 -9.03 3.11
N SER A 322 -15.00 -9.08 2.29
CA SER A 322 -13.92 -10.07 2.42
C SER A 322 -13.27 -10.03 3.80
N GLY A 323 -13.14 -8.84 4.40
CA GLY A 323 -12.62 -8.69 5.76
C GLY A 323 -13.58 -9.21 6.84
N ALA A 324 -14.86 -8.98 6.67
CA ALA A 324 -15.88 -9.52 7.59
C ALA A 324 -15.94 -11.04 7.49
N ALA A 325 -15.81 -11.62 6.28
CA ALA A 325 -15.71 -13.05 6.07
C ALA A 325 -14.53 -13.67 6.82
N LEU A 326 -13.35 -13.04 6.71
CA LEU A 326 -12.15 -13.48 7.42
C LEU A 326 -12.34 -13.46 8.93
N ALA A 327 -12.92 -12.39 9.48
CA ALA A 327 -13.20 -12.32 10.92
C ALA A 327 -14.19 -13.40 11.39
N CYS A 328 -15.22 -13.70 10.58
CA CYS A 328 -16.15 -14.80 10.87
C CYS A 328 -15.46 -16.17 10.81
N HIS A 329 -14.56 -16.39 9.84
CA HIS A 329 -13.77 -17.61 9.74
C HIS A 329 -12.90 -17.84 10.99
N GLU A 330 -12.18 -16.82 11.43
CA GLU A 330 -11.37 -16.88 12.65
C GLU A 330 -12.21 -17.10 13.94
N LEU A 331 -13.41 -16.52 13.99
CA LEU A 331 -14.37 -16.81 15.08
C LEU A 331 -14.83 -18.26 15.07
N ALA A 332 -14.99 -18.88 13.89
CA ALA A 332 -15.36 -20.30 13.77
C ALA A 332 -14.28 -21.20 14.38
N ALA A 333 -13.02 -20.87 14.25
CA ALA A 333 -11.91 -21.58 14.88
C ALA A 333 -11.88 -21.37 16.41
N CYS A 334 -12.17 -20.15 16.87
CA CYS A 334 -12.16 -19.80 18.31
C CYS A 334 -13.39 -20.34 19.08
N PHE A 335 -14.59 -20.25 18.49
CA PHE A 335 -15.87 -20.65 19.10
C PHE A 335 -16.40 -21.93 18.47
N VAL A 336 -15.78 -23.08 18.78
CA VAL A 336 -16.03 -24.39 18.17
C VAL A 336 -17.51 -24.79 18.19
N GLU A 337 -18.26 -24.49 19.27
CA GLU A 337 -19.68 -24.80 19.39
C GLU A 337 -20.57 -24.03 18.40
N GLN A 338 -20.11 -22.85 17.94
CA GLN A 338 -20.78 -21.95 16.98
C GLN A 338 -20.12 -21.98 15.60
N SER A 339 -19.14 -22.86 15.38
CA SER A 339 -18.31 -22.89 14.17
C SER A 339 -19.15 -22.95 12.88
N ALA A 340 -20.20 -23.76 12.85
CA ALA A 340 -21.08 -23.90 11.68
C ALA A 340 -21.83 -22.58 11.33
N GLU A 341 -22.22 -21.81 12.36
CA GLU A 341 -22.89 -20.52 12.17
C GLU A 341 -21.91 -19.49 11.60
N TRP A 342 -20.71 -19.38 12.18
CA TRP A 342 -19.68 -18.44 11.75
C TRP A 342 -19.19 -18.74 10.34
N ASN A 343 -18.96 -20.00 9.99
CA ASN A 343 -18.58 -20.41 8.63
C ASN A 343 -19.68 -20.08 7.61
N ARG A 344 -20.97 -20.28 7.98
CA ARG A 344 -22.08 -19.88 7.12
C ARG A 344 -22.08 -18.35 6.88
N LEU A 345 -21.86 -17.56 7.92
CA LEU A 345 -21.81 -16.11 7.81
C LEU A 345 -20.62 -15.64 6.98
N ALA A 346 -19.45 -16.28 7.13
CA ALA A 346 -18.29 -16.04 6.28
C ALA A 346 -18.62 -16.27 4.79
N ASN A 347 -19.26 -17.39 4.45
CA ASN A 347 -19.66 -17.66 3.07
C ASN A 347 -20.65 -16.62 2.53
N VAL A 348 -21.65 -16.20 3.34
CA VAL A 348 -22.58 -15.12 2.95
C VAL A 348 -21.85 -13.82 2.63
N CYS A 349 -20.85 -13.44 3.42
CA CYS A 349 -20.03 -12.28 3.15
C CYS A 349 -19.23 -12.43 1.86
N LEU A 350 -18.63 -13.61 1.60
CA LEU A 350 -17.87 -13.86 0.36
C LEU A 350 -18.78 -13.85 -0.87
N GLU A 351 -19.96 -14.47 -0.80
CA GLU A 351 -20.93 -14.42 -1.90
C GLU A 351 -21.40 -13.00 -2.21
N HIS A 352 -21.60 -12.19 -1.17
CA HIS A 352 -21.97 -10.78 -1.34
C HIS A 352 -20.84 -9.99 -2.03
N GLU A 353 -19.58 -10.18 -1.60
CA GLU A 353 -18.40 -9.53 -2.22
C GLU A 353 -18.29 -9.92 -3.71
N LEU A 354 -18.38 -11.23 -4.01
CA LEU A 354 -18.27 -11.75 -5.37
C LEU A 354 -19.39 -11.28 -6.29
N SER A 355 -20.59 -11.03 -5.76
CA SER A 355 -21.72 -10.53 -6.54
C SER A 355 -21.51 -9.11 -7.09
N GLY A 356 -20.57 -8.36 -6.52
CA GLY A 356 -20.18 -7.02 -6.95
C GLY A 356 -19.02 -6.98 -7.95
N LEU A 357 -18.50 -8.15 -8.38
CA LEU A 357 -17.39 -8.21 -9.34
C LEU A 357 -17.86 -8.23 -10.78
N ASP A 358 -17.10 -7.54 -11.64
CA ASP A 358 -17.27 -7.61 -13.08
C ASP A 358 -16.49 -8.79 -13.68
N VAL A 359 -17.14 -9.52 -14.58
CA VAL A 359 -16.52 -10.58 -15.36
C VAL A 359 -16.15 -10.04 -16.74
N LYS A 360 -14.85 -9.94 -17.03
CA LYS A 360 -14.36 -9.49 -18.33
C LYS A 360 -14.56 -10.54 -19.42
N PRO A 361 -14.51 -10.16 -20.73
CA PRO A 361 -14.71 -11.10 -21.85
C PRO A 361 -13.71 -12.26 -21.88
N ASP A 362 -12.53 -12.12 -21.29
CA ASP A 362 -11.49 -13.15 -21.16
C ASP A 362 -11.69 -14.06 -19.94
N GLY A 363 -12.74 -13.82 -19.16
CA GLY A 363 -13.04 -14.56 -17.93
C GLY A 363 -12.29 -14.09 -16.69
N SER A 364 -11.50 -13.03 -16.80
CA SER A 364 -10.86 -12.42 -15.64
C SER A 364 -11.87 -11.64 -14.80
N LEU A 365 -11.62 -11.56 -13.48
CA LEU A 365 -12.43 -10.81 -12.54
C LEU A 365 -11.80 -9.44 -12.28
N SER A 366 -12.65 -8.43 -12.12
CA SER A 366 -12.23 -7.07 -11.79
C SER A 366 -13.22 -6.40 -10.85
N VAL A 367 -12.71 -5.41 -10.12
CA VAL A 367 -13.51 -4.44 -9.37
C VAL A 367 -13.51 -3.16 -10.18
N ASP A 368 -14.65 -2.77 -10.75
CA ASP A 368 -14.77 -1.47 -11.41
C ASP A 368 -15.06 -0.37 -10.38
N TYR A 369 -14.07 0.46 -10.13
CA TYR A 369 -14.22 1.68 -9.35
C TYR A 369 -14.06 2.87 -10.30
N SER A 370 -15.17 3.36 -10.87
CA SER A 370 -15.17 4.52 -11.78
C SER A 370 -14.30 4.32 -13.04
N GLY A 371 -14.27 3.12 -13.61
CA GLY A 371 -13.50 2.79 -14.81
C GLY A 371 -12.02 2.48 -14.55
N ILE A 372 -11.61 2.29 -13.28
CA ILE A 372 -10.26 1.89 -12.90
C ILE A 372 -10.30 0.50 -12.28
N ASP A 373 -9.52 -0.42 -12.86
CA ASP A 373 -9.39 -1.79 -12.37
C ASP A 373 -8.36 -1.85 -11.22
N PHE A 374 -8.85 -2.03 -10.00
CA PHE A 374 -7.99 -2.15 -8.82
C PHE A 374 -7.68 -3.61 -8.49
N GLY A 375 -6.51 -4.07 -8.90
CA GLY A 375 -5.96 -5.36 -8.49
C GLY A 375 -5.26 -5.34 -7.14
N TYR A 376 -5.57 -4.39 -6.24
CA TYR A 376 -4.83 -4.18 -5.00
C TYR A 376 -5.30 -5.06 -3.84
N LEU A 377 -4.43 -5.18 -2.81
CA LEU A 377 -4.73 -5.96 -1.61
C LEU A 377 -5.78 -5.28 -0.73
N SER A 378 -5.72 -3.96 -0.61
CA SER A 378 -6.63 -3.20 0.24
C SER A 378 -8.04 -3.17 -0.33
N GLU A 379 -8.17 -2.63 -1.53
CA GLU A 379 -9.42 -2.35 -2.23
C GLU A 379 -9.35 -3.01 -3.61
N GLY A 380 -9.59 -4.31 -3.70
CA GLY A 380 -9.54 -4.99 -4.99
C GLY A 380 -9.45 -6.50 -4.92
N ILE A 381 -9.33 -7.10 -6.10
CA ILE A 381 -9.39 -8.56 -6.26
C ILE A 381 -8.28 -9.33 -5.52
N ALA A 382 -7.11 -8.72 -5.30
CA ALA A 382 -6.04 -9.37 -4.54
C ALA A 382 -6.48 -9.67 -3.10
N GLY A 383 -7.13 -8.70 -2.43
CA GLY A 383 -7.66 -8.89 -1.09
C GLY A 383 -8.80 -9.90 -1.02
N ILE A 384 -9.67 -9.89 -2.04
CA ILE A 384 -10.74 -10.89 -2.17
C ILE A 384 -10.12 -12.29 -2.30
N GLY A 385 -9.13 -12.46 -3.17
CA GLY A 385 -8.42 -13.73 -3.35
C GLY A 385 -7.80 -14.27 -2.06
N VAL A 386 -7.21 -13.40 -1.23
CA VAL A 386 -6.68 -13.80 0.08
C VAL A 386 -7.78 -14.37 0.98
N SER A 387 -8.94 -13.70 1.07
CA SER A 387 -10.05 -14.16 1.90
C SER A 387 -10.66 -15.46 1.39
N LEU A 388 -10.85 -15.60 0.08
CA LEU A 388 -11.36 -16.84 -0.53
C LEU A 388 -10.41 -18.01 -0.25
N ALA A 389 -9.10 -17.81 -0.45
CA ALA A 389 -8.10 -18.85 -0.24
C ALA A 389 -8.07 -19.34 1.22
N LEU A 390 -8.27 -18.45 2.18
CA LEU A 390 -8.23 -18.77 3.60
C LEU A 390 -9.54 -19.36 4.11
N CYS A 391 -10.67 -18.77 3.73
CA CYS A 391 -11.96 -19.19 4.28
C CYS A 391 -12.51 -20.47 3.61
N ASN A 392 -12.34 -20.67 2.31
CA ASN A 392 -12.92 -21.81 1.58
C ASN A 392 -12.28 -22.00 0.19
N ALA A 393 -11.00 -22.35 0.12
CA ALA A 393 -10.27 -22.47 -1.15
C ALA A 393 -10.92 -23.45 -2.14
N ASP A 394 -11.37 -24.62 -1.65
CA ASP A 394 -11.99 -25.67 -2.50
C ASP A 394 -13.34 -25.21 -3.07
N GLY A 395 -14.13 -24.47 -2.28
CA GLY A 395 -15.44 -23.95 -2.70
C GLY A 395 -15.36 -22.88 -3.79
N TYR A 396 -14.23 -22.15 -3.87
CA TYR A 396 -14.03 -21.02 -4.78
C TYR A 396 -12.84 -21.21 -5.73
N ALA A 397 -12.53 -22.46 -6.10
CA ALA A 397 -11.35 -22.77 -6.92
C ALA A 397 -11.36 -22.09 -8.31
N ASN A 398 -12.54 -21.89 -8.92
CA ASN A 398 -12.67 -21.21 -10.21
C ASN A 398 -12.39 -19.69 -10.08
N GLU A 399 -12.94 -19.06 -9.06
CA GLU A 399 -12.76 -17.64 -8.74
C GLU A 399 -11.30 -17.37 -8.40
N LEU A 400 -10.68 -18.21 -7.58
CA LEU A 400 -9.26 -18.11 -7.24
C LEU A 400 -8.36 -18.21 -8.47
N LYS A 401 -8.68 -19.13 -9.39
CA LYS A 401 -7.94 -19.24 -10.66
C LYS A 401 -8.09 -18.00 -11.53
N ALA A 402 -9.30 -17.44 -11.62
CA ALA A 402 -9.56 -16.22 -12.37
C ALA A 402 -8.81 -15.03 -11.76
N ILE A 403 -8.87 -14.87 -10.43
CA ILE A 403 -8.14 -13.82 -9.68
C ILE A 403 -6.63 -13.99 -9.88
N SER A 404 -6.09 -15.20 -9.70
CA SER A 404 -4.65 -15.47 -9.91
C SER A 404 -4.20 -15.07 -11.32
N SER A 405 -5.01 -15.35 -12.33
CA SER A 405 -4.71 -14.95 -13.72
C SER A 405 -4.67 -13.43 -13.89
N SER A 406 -5.62 -12.70 -13.29
CA SER A 406 -5.69 -11.24 -13.35
C SER A 406 -4.52 -10.57 -12.62
N LEU A 407 -4.00 -11.17 -11.54
CA LEU A 407 -2.92 -10.62 -10.74
C LEU A 407 -1.52 -10.79 -11.36
N LYS A 408 -1.36 -11.63 -12.39
CA LYS A 408 -0.04 -11.93 -13.01
C LYS A 408 0.57 -10.77 -13.80
N GLU A 409 -0.09 -9.63 -13.87
CA GLU A 409 0.47 -8.43 -14.47
C GLU A 409 1.48 -7.74 -13.53
N TYR A 410 2.63 -7.34 -14.08
CA TYR A 410 3.71 -6.70 -13.33
C TYR A 410 3.53 -5.20 -13.14
N ILE A 411 2.66 -4.57 -13.92
CA ILE A 411 2.49 -3.11 -13.88
C ILE A 411 1.68 -2.72 -12.65
N ALA A 412 2.27 -1.89 -11.80
CA ALA A 412 1.58 -1.27 -10.68
C ALA A 412 2.12 0.15 -10.46
N LEU A 413 1.27 1.05 -9.98
CA LEU A 413 1.65 2.45 -9.70
C LEU A 413 2.64 2.55 -8.54
N ASN A 414 2.57 1.63 -7.59
CA ASN A 414 3.32 1.64 -6.34
C ASN A 414 3.91 0.26 -6.06
N GLY A 415 5.00 0.24 -5.28
CA GLY A 415 5.63 -0.99 -4.81
C GLY A 415 5.04 -1.55 -3.50
N GLY A 416 4.20 -0.76 -2.80
CA GLY A 416 3.74 -1.05 -1.45
C GLY A 416 2.83 -2.27 -1.28
N LEU A 417 2.57 -2.61 -0.01
CA LEU A 417 1.79 -3.79 0.36
C LEU A 417 0.29 -3.60 0.07
N PHE A 418 -0.31 -2.45 0.45
CA PHE A 418 -1.77 -2.29 0.35
C PHE A 418 -2.22 -1.90 -1.05
N TYR A 419 -1.49 -1.01 -1.70
CA TYR A 419 -1.86 -0.37 -2.96
C TYR A 419 -0.79 -0.55 -4.04
N GLY A 420 -0.08 -1.68 -4.03
CA GLY A 420 1.03 -1.87 -4.94
C GLY A 420 1.32 -3.30 -5.35
N LEU A 421 2.43 -3.45 -6.05
CA LEU A 421 2.88 -4.71 -6.62
C LEU A 421 3.14 -5.79 -5.55
N LEU A 422 3.59 -5.37 -4.35
CA LEU A 422 3.84 -6.29 -3.25
C LEU A 422 2.55 -6.96 -2.76
N GLY A 423 1.42 -6.23 -2.74
CA GLY A 423 0.12 -6.78 -2.39
C GLY A 423 -0.37 -7.85 -3.38
N LYS A 424 -0.11 -7.66 -4.68
CA LYS A 424 -0.38 -8.70 -5.70
C LYS A 424 0.47 -9.95 -5.45
N ALA A 425 1.75 -9.77 -5.14
CA ALA A 425 2.65 -10.88 -4.83
C ALA A 425 2.20 -11.66 -3.58
N VAL A 426 1.75 -10.96 -2.54
CA VAL A 426 1.15 -11.56 -1.34
C VAL A 426 -0.09 -12.38 -1.67
N ALA A 427 -1.01 -11.83 -2.46
CA ALA A 427 -2.22 -12.56 -2.83
C ALA A 427 -1.91 -13.83 -3.62
N LEU A 428 -1.00 -13.76 -4.59
CA LEU A 428 -0.54 -14.93 -5.33
C LEU A 428 0.13 -15.97 -4.43
N LEU A 429 0.87 -15.53 -3.41
CA LEU A 429 1.48 -16.42 -2.42
C LEU A 429 0.39 -17.16 -1.59
N CYS A 430 -0.67 -16.45 -1.20
CA CYS A 430 -1.77 -17.02 -0.42
C CYS A 430 -2.67 -17.95 -1.26
N ILE A 431 -2.88 -17.64 -2.55
CA ILE A 431 -3.74 -18.44 -3.44
C ILE A 431 -3.06 -19.74 -3.83
N ASP A 432 -1.86 -19.67 -4.40
CA ASP A 432 -1.03 -20.83 -4.76
C ASP A 432 0.42 -20.35 -4.95
N GLY A 433 1.18 -20.34 -3.86
CA GLY A 433 2.55 -19.86 -3.83
C GLY A 433 3.51 -20.70 -4.66
N GLU A 434 3.29 -22.02 -4.76
CA GLU A 434 4.17 -22.92 -5.54
C GLU A 434 3.98 -22.69 -7.05
N GLU A 435 2.73 -22.67 -7.54
CA GLU A 435 2.44 -22.44 -8.96
C GLU A 435 2.90 -21.05 -9.41
N ASN A 436 2.81 -20.04 -8.54
CA ASN A 436 3.11 -18.65 -8.86
C ASN A 436 4.53 -18.20 -8.48
N ALA A 437 5.42 -19.09 -8.05
CA ALA A 437 6.74 -18.74 -7.50
C ALA A 437 7.60 -17.86 -8.43
N ASP A 438 7.63 -18.14 -9.72
CA ASP A 438 8.39 -17.34 -10.71
C ASP A 438 7.80 -15.94 -10.88
N VAL A 439 6.47 -15.82 -10.91
CA VAL A 439 5.75 -14.55 -11.03
C VAL A 439 5.99 -13.71 -9.77
N ILE A 440 5.82 -14.30 -8.59
CA ILE A 440 6.08 -13.64 -7.30
C ILE A 440 7.54 -13.13 -7.25
N SER A 441 8.50 -13.98 -7.62
CA SER A 441 9.92 -13.60 -7.67
C SER A 441 10.17 -12.44 -8.63
N GLY A 442 9.47 -12.42 -9.78
CA GLY A 442 9.51 -11.31 -10.74
C GLY A 442 8.98 -10.01 -10.14
N MET A 443 7.81 -10.06 -9.51
CA MET A 443 7.20 -8.90 -8.83
C MET A 443 8.11 -8.33 -7.74
N VAL A 444 8.68 -9.19 -6.91
CA VAL A 444 9.59 -8.77 -5.83
C VAL A 444 10.85 -8.11 -6.39
N ARG A 445 11.46 -8.68 -7.46
CA ARG A 445 12.60 -8.04 -8.13
C ARG A 445 12.24 -6.65 -8.66
N ASN A 446 11.04 -6.48 -9.22
CA ASN A 446 10.57 -5.17 -9.67
C ASN A 446 10.38 -4.21 -8.49
N VAL A 447 9.80 -4.66 -7.37
CA VAL A 447 9.70 -3.82 -6.16
C VAL A 447 11.07 -3.37 -5.68
N ILE A 448 12.04 -4.27 -5.61
CA ILE A 448 13.40 -3.95 -5.18
C ILE A 448 14.07 -2.98 -6.16
N GLY A 449 14.01 -3.27 -7.45
CA GLY A 449 14.69 -2.47 -8.50
C GLY A 449 14.10 -1.09 -8.70
N GLU A 450 12.79 -0.93 -8.54
CA GLU A 450 12.09 0.29 -8.90
C GLU A 450 11.70 1.16 -7.71
N PHE A 451 11.36 0.52 -6.58
CA PHE A 451 10.79 1.22 -5.43
C PHE A 451 11.69 1.19 -4.18
N CYS A 452 12.89 0.59 -4.26
CA CYS A 452 13.83 0.59 -3.15
C CYS A 452 15.09 1.39 -3.48
N PHE A 453 15.56 2.15 -2.51
CA PHE A 453 16.68 3.10 -2.64
C PHE A 453 17.69 2.90 -1.52
N ARG A 454 18.97 3.15 -1.84
CA ARG A 454 20.09 3.18 -0.89
C ARG A 454 20.89 4.47 -1.05
N GLU A 455 21.71 4.80 -0.07
CA GLU A 455 22.65 5.91 -0.19
C GLU A 455 23.64 5.69 -1.33
N GLN A 456 24.03 6.77 -2.00
CA GLN A 456 25.05 6.78 -3.04
C GLN A 456 26.44 6.66 -2.38
N SER A 457 26.71 5.56 -1.74
CA SER A 457 28.02 5.21 -1.19
C SER A 457 28.61 4.03 -1.95
N GLN A 458 29.93 3.85 -1.86
CA GLN A 458 30.58 2.66 -2.41
C GLN A 458 30.25 1.38 -1.61
N ASP A 459 29.62 1.53 -0.46
CA ASP A 459 29.21 0.43 0.39
C ASP A 459 27.85 -0.10 -0.07
N PHE A 460 27.87 -1.26 -0.74
CA PHE A 460 26.66 -1.95 -1.19
C PHE A 460 25.86 -2.57 -0.03
N GLU A 461 26.39 -2.61 1.19
CA GLU A 461 25.73 -3.18 2.38
C GLU A 461 24.97 -2.14 3.21
N GLY A 462 24.92 -0.88 2.77
CA GLY A 462 24.25 0.22 3.48
C GLY A 462 22.74 0.08 3.62
N PRO A 463 22.11 0.94 4.44
CA PRO A 463 20.66 0.96 4.64
C PRO A 463 19.86 1.10 3.36
N ILE A 464 18.65 0.52 3.35
CA ILE A 464 17.69 0.59 2.24
C ILE A 464 16.37 1.20 2.74
N TRP A 465 15.71 1.95 1.87
CA TRP A 465 14.37 2.51 2.07
C TRP A 465 13.47 2.20 0.89
N ALA A 466 12.18 2.00 1.17
CA ALA A 466 11.17 1.90 0.13
C ALA A 466 10.51 3.27 -0.14
N LEU A 467 10.07 3.48 -1.38
CA LEU A 467 9.18 4.59 -1.72
C LEU A 467 7.76 4.32 -1.25
N GLY A 468 7.11 5.36 -0.78
CA GLY A 468 5.70 5.35 -0.46
C GLY A 468 4.77 5.53 -1.67
N ASN A 469 3.48 5.66 -1.41
CA ASN A 469 2.48 5.89 -2.43
C ASN A 469 2.77 7.17 -3.22
N GLY A 470 2.58 7.08 -4.53
CA GLY A 470 2.85 8.18 -5.44
C GLY A 470 4.34 8.47 -5.65
N GLY A 471 5.26 7.70 -5.05
CA GLY A 471 6.70 7.84 -5.24
C GLY A 471 7.30 9.19 -4.82
N SER A 472 6.53 10.00 -4.07
CA SER A 472 6.92 11.38 -3.73
C SER A 472 7.82 11.48 -2.50
N CYS A 473 7.87 10.43 -1.67
CA CYS A 473 8.69 10.40 -0.46
C CYS A 473 9.11 8.97 -0.11
N LEU A 474 10.16 8.85 0.70
CA LEU A 474 10.49 7.59 1.36
C LEU A 474 9.44 7.31 2.44
N SER A 475 8.97 6.09 2.50
CA SER A 475 8.07 5.62 3.54
C SER A 475 8.66 4.43 4.27
N VAL A 476 8.64 4.46 5.58
CA VAL A 476 8.97 3.29 6.39
C VAL A 476 7.71 2.60 6.94
N GLY A 477 6.53 3.13 6.60
CA GLY A 477 5.24 2.62 7.04
C GLY A 477 4.95 1.18 6.62
N TYR A 478 3.94 0.60 7.25
CA TYR A 478 3.54 -0.78 6.98
C TYR A 478 2.75 -0.93 5.66
N SER A 479 1.80 -0.04 5.38
CA SER A 479 0.95 -0.17 4.19
C SER A 479 1.71 0.04 2.88
N THR A 480 2.69 0.94 2.85
CA THR A 480 3.29 1.43 1.59
C THR A 480 4.80 1.39 1.56
N GLY A 481 5.46 1.19 2.72
CA GLY A 481 6.88 1.41 2.88
C GLY A 481 7.68 0.18 3.30
N SER A 482 8.84 0.46 3.89
CA SER A 482 9.85 -0.55 4.25
C SER A 482 9.34 -1.62 5.22
N ALA A 483 8.47 -1.27 6.18
CA ALA A 483 7.91 -2.23 7.13
C ALA A 483 6.99 -3.25 6.46
N GLY A 484 6.17 -2.83 5.48
CA GLY A 484 5.36 -3.75 4.69
C GLY A 484 6.19 -4.74 3.88
N LEU A 485 7.33 -4.28 3.35
CA LEU A 485 8.26 -5.14 2.63
C LEU A 485 8.94 -6.16 3.58
N ILE A 486 9.29 -5.77 4.82
CA ILE A 486 9.74 -6.72 5.83
C ILE A 486 8.64 -7.74 6.12
N GLY A 487 7.39 -7.32 6.30
CA GLY A 487 6.25 -8.22 6.50
C GLY A 487 6.11 -9.26 5.40
N PHE A 488 6.24 -8.86 4.13
CA PHE A 488 6.28 -9.81 3.02
C PHE A 488 7.45 -10.81 3.14
N LEU A 489 8.65 -10.34 3.48
CA LEU A 489 9.83 -11.20 3.61
C LEU A 489 9.75 -12.18 4.79
N LEU A 490 8.87 -11.93 5.76
CA LEU A 490 8.52 -12.86 6.85
C LEU A 490 7.53 -13.94 6.41
N SER A 491 6.97 -13.82 5.21
CA SER A 491 6.02 -14.79 4.64
C SER A 491 6.76 -15.82 3.79
N SER A 492 6.21 -17.03 3.71
CA SER A 492 6.70 -18.14 2.88
C SER A 492 5.51 -18.93 2.34
N VAL A 493 5.77 -19.89 1.46
CA VAL A 493 4.70 -20.80 0.97
C VAL A 493 4.06 -21.58 2.12
N GLU A 494 4.83 -21.97 3.13
CA GLU A 494 4.32 -22.69 4.31
C GLU A 494 3.60 -21.77 5.29
N HIS A 495 3.98 -20.47 5.32
CA HIS A 495 3.43 -19.46 6.22
C HIS A 495 3.11 -18.17 5.45
N PRO A 496 2.07 -18.18 4.58
CA PRO A 496 1.80 -17.07 3.66
C PRO A 496 1.30 -15.79 4.34
N PHE A 497 0.91 -15.86 5.59
CA PHE A 497 0.31 -14.73 6.35
C PHE A 497 1.29 -14.03 7.31
N GLY A 498 2.60 -14.24 7.20
CA GLY A 498 3.61 -13.55 8.01
C GLY A 498 3.53 -12.02 7.95
N TRP A 499 3.00 -11.50 6.85
CA TRP A 499 2.73 -10.08 6.63
C TRP A 499 1.49 -9.57 7.36
N PHE A 500 0.47 -10.41 7.64
CA PHE A 500 -0.79 -9.95 8.20
C PHE A 500 -0.63 -9.47 9.66
N PRO A 501 -1.33 -8.37 10.08
CA PRO A 501 -1.05 -7.76 11.38
C PRO A 501 -1.41 -8.61 12.60
N VAL A 502 -2.25 -9.63 12.43
CA VAL A 502 -2.57 -10.62 13.47
C VAL A 502 -2.33 -12.03 12.94
N SER A 503 -2.20 -13.00 13.84
CA SER A 503 -2.07 -14.40 13.47
C SER A 503 -3.41 -14.94 12.94
N LEU A 504 -3.39 -15.68 11.84
CA LEU A 504 -4.54 -16.34 11.23
C LEU A 504 -4.36 -17.86 11.33
N HIS A 505 -5.49 -18.60 11.43
CA HIS A 505 -5.53 -20.06 11.68
C HIS A 505 -5.92 -20.86 10.44
#